data_31e1f8324cd922aa230adf55709ef4a7
#
_entry.id   31e1f8324cd922aa230adf55709ef4a7
#
_cell.length_a   1.000
_cell.length_b   1.000
_cell.length_c   1.000
_cell.angle_alpha   90.00
_cell.angle_beta   90.00
_cell.angle_gamma   90.00
#
_symmetry.space_group_name_H-M   'P 1'
#
loop_
_entity.id
_entity.type
_entity.pdbx_description
1 polymer ?
#
loop_
_entity_poly.entity_id
_entity_poly.type
_entity_poly.pdbx_seq_one_letter_code
_entity_poly.pdbx_strand_id
1 'polypeptide(L)'
;PGPPAQVDQVLLVGGMTRFPLIRDAVGHYFGKEAGAHLNPDEVVALGAAIQAHNLTSFEEVPGAVLLDVTPQTLGIRTVGGFVESLIPRNTPIPTEAGKIFHTAHDNQNEVRIQVFQGESRMATDNELLGEFVLSGLRPAPRGEVQVRVTFAIDADGIVKVTAKDLDSGRAVDMLIEASSNLSEDEIQEMKFDDLGF
;
A
#
# COMPACT_ATOMS: atom_id res chain seq x y z
N PRO A 1 8.58 10.13 -11.34
CA PRO A 1 9.81 9.72 -12.02
C PRO A 1 10.20 10.81 -13.02
N GLY A 2 11.50 11.20 -13.02
CA GLY A 2 12.05 12.15 -13.98
C GLY A 2 12.09 11.57 -15.40
N PRO A 3 12.40 12.40 -16.41
CA PRO A 3 12.51 11.93 -17.79
C PRO A 3 13.63 10.87 -17.91
N PRO A 4 13.53 9.93 -18.88
CA PRO A 4 14.51 8.85 -19.06
C PRO A 4 15.98 9.29 -19.11
N ALA A 5 16.24 10.50 -19.61
CA ALA A 5 17.58 11.06 -19.70
C ALA A 5 18.24 11.36 -18.34
N GLN A 6 17.47 11.45 -17.25
CA GLN A 6 17.98 11.73 -15.90
C GLN A 6 18.32 10.44 -15.11
N VAL A 7 18.07 9.26 -15.69
CA VAL A 7 18.43 7.99 -15.07
C VAL A 7 19.92 7.74 -15.31
N ASP A 8 20.71 7.57 -14.25
CA ASP A 8 22.15 7.34 -14.38
C ASP A 8 22.47 5.94 -14.87
N GLN A 9 21.79 4.93 -14.34
CA GLN A 9 22.01 3.53 -14.66
C GLN A 9 20.69 2.75 -14.71
N VAL A 10 20.60 1.80 -15.65
CA VAL A 10 19.48 0.87 -15.79
C VAL A 10 19.95 -0.53 -15.46
N LEU A 11 19.34 -1.13 -14.45
CA LEU A 11 19.60 -2.52 -14.04
C LEU A 11 18.41 -3.41 -14.41
N LEU A 12 18.71 -4.57 -15.00
CA LEU A 12 17.71 -5.57 -15.35
C LEU A 12 17.70 -6.69 -14.31
N VAL A 13 16.51 -7.00 -13.78
CA VAL A 13 16.30 -7.97 -12.71
C VAL A 13 15.21 -8.96 -13.09
N GLY A 14 15.38 -10.23 -12.69
CA GLY A 14 14.45 -11.33 -12.98
C GLY A 14 14.70 -12.02 -14.32
N GLY A 15 14.33 -13.31 -14.40
CA GLY A 15 14.65 -14.20 -15.54
C GLY A 15 14.10 -13.71 -16.89
N MET A 16 12.94 -13.03 -16.92
CA MET A 16 12.36 -12.47 -18.14
C MET A 16 13.25 -11.41 -18.81
N THR A 17 14.15 -10.77 -18.06
CA THR A 17 15.07 -9.75 -18.60
C THR A 17 16.23 -10.37 -19.40
N ARG A 18 16.35 -11.70 -19.43
CA ARG A 18 17.25 -12.43 -20.33
C ARG A 18 16.76 -12.41 -21.78
N PHE A 19 15.47 -12.10 -22.00
CA PHE A 19 14.92 -12.06 -23.34
C PHE A 19 15.45 -10.82 -24.10
N PRO A 20 16.10 -11.01 -25.26
CA PRO A 20 16.80 -9.93 -25.96
C PRO A 20 15.90 -8.74 -26.29
N LEU A 21 14.65 -8.99 -26.71
CA LEU A 21 13.70 -7.94 -27.07
C LEU A 21 13.42 -6.98 -25.89
N ILE A 22 13.36 -7.51 -24.65
CA ILE A 22 13.16 -6.69 -23.45
C ILE A 22 14.38 -5.80 -23.20
N ARG A 23 15.57 -6.37 -23.32
CA ARG A 23 16.83 -5.62 -23.13
C ARG A 23 16.96 -4.50 -24.16
N ASP A 24 16.68 -4.81 -25.42
CA ASP A 24 16.75 -3.86 -26.53
C ASP A 24 15.70 -2.75 -26.35
N ALA A 25 14.46 -3.08 -26.00
CA ALA A 25 13.40 -2.12 -25.77
C ALA A 25 13.72 -1.17 -24.60
N VAL A 26 14.23 -1.70 -23.49
CA VAL A 26 14.63 -0.90 -22.32
C VAL A 26 15.84 -0.02 -22.66
N GLY A 27 16.85 -0.57 -23.32
CA GLY A 27 18.03 0.18 -23.75
C GLY A 27 17.65 1.32 -24.70
N HIS A 28 16.74 1.07 -25.63
CA HIS A 28 16.25 2.09 -26.56
C HIS A 28 15.46 3.20 -25.85
N TYR A 29 14.58 2.82 -24.90
CA TYR A 29 13.76 3.78 -24.15
C TYR A 29 14.58 4.73 -23.28
N PHE A 30 15.61 4.22 -22.59
CA PHE A 30 16.48 5.02 -21.74
C PHE A 30 17.66 5.63 -22.48
N GLY A 31 17.92 5.25 -23.75
CA GLY A 31 19.09 5.68 -24.50
C GLY A 31 20.42 5.23 -23.89
N LYS A 32 20.41 4.14 -23.12
CA LYS A 32 21.55 3.60 -22.36
C LYS A 32 21.57 2.07 -22.46
N GLU A 33 22.77 1.51 -22.41
CA GLU A 33 22.89 0.07 -22.30
C GLU A 33 22.32 -0.39 -20.95
N ALA A 34 21.34 -1.30 -21.01
CA ALA A 34 20.79 -1.91 -19.81
C ALA A 34 21.81 -2.91 -19.25
N GLY A 35 22.43 -2.55 -18.12
CA GLY A 35 23.56 -3.27 -17.55
C GLY A 35 23.20 -4.65 -17.02
N ALA A 36 23.97 -5.66 -17.41
CA ALA A 36 23.91 -7.03 -16.90
C ALA A 36 25.16 -7.37 -16.05
N HIS A 37 25.63 -6.42 -15.25
CA HIS A 37 26.79 -6.67 -14.36
C HIS A 37 26.45 -7.58 -13.18
N LEU A 38 25.15 -7.79 -12.91
CA LEU A 38 24.63 -8.67 -11.87
C LEU A 38 23.85 -9.82 -12.52
N ASN A 39 23.90 -10.99 -11.91
CA ASN A 39 23.05 -12.10 -12.34
C ASN A 39 21.58 -11.75 -12.04
N PRO A 40 20.71 -11.62 -13.07
CA PRO A 40 19.33 -11.19 -12.88
C PRO A 40 18.48 -12.15 -12.06
N ASP A 41 18.89 -13.42 -11.92
CA ASP A 41 18.19 -14.45 -11.15
C ASP A 41 18.57 -14.41 -9.66
N GLU A 42 19.76 -13.92 -9.32
CA GLU A 42 20.31 -13.94 -7.95
C GLU A 42 20.29 -12.59 -7.26
N VAL A 43 20.21 -11.50 -8.01
CA VAL A 43 20.39 -10.13 -7.46
C VAL A 43 19.37 -9.77 -6.38
N VAL A 44 18.13 -10.29 -6.47
CA VAL A 44 17.10 -10.08 -5.46
C VAL A 44 17.47 -10.76 -4.15
N ALA A 45 17.93 -12.02 -4.23
CA ALA A 45 18.37 -12.78 -3.06
C ALA A 45 19.60 -12.15 -2.40
N LEU A 46 20.56 -11.66 -3.21
CA LEU A 46 21.72 -10.93 -2.72
C LEU A 46 21.33 -9.64 -2.01
N GLY A 47 20.38 -8.86 -2.59
CA GLY A 47 19.86 -7.65 -1.98
C GLY A 47 19.15 -7.93 -0.66
N ALA A 48 18.32 -8.97 -0.61
CA ALA A 48 17.66 -9.41 0.61
C ALA A 48 18.68 -9.85 1.70
N ALA A 49 19.73 -10.54 1.33
CA ALA A 49 20.79 -10.95 2.27
C ALA A 49 21.56 -9.74 2.83
N ILE A 50 21.86 -8.74 2.00
CA ILE A 50 22.47 -7.48 2.44
C ILE A 50 21.55 -6.75 3.41
N GLN A 51 20.27 -6.64 3.10
CA GLN A 51 19.29 -6.00 3.97
C GLN A 51 19.13 -6.73 5.31
N ALA A 52 19.05 -8.06 5.30
CA ALA A 52 19.01 -8.86 6.52
C ALA A 52 20.25 -8.65 7.39
N HIS A 53 21.43 -8.57 6.75
CA HIS A 53 22.68 -8.27 7.45
C HIS A 53 22.62 -6.89 8.10
N ASN A 54 22.16 -5.86 7.38
CA ASN A 54 22.07 -4.50 7.90
C ASN A 54 21.08 -4.38 9.09
N LEU A 55 19.99 -5.16 9.06
CA LEU A 55 19.02 -5.18 10.17
C LEU A 55 19.53 -5.91 11.42
N THR A 56 20.48 -6.84 11.27
CA THR A 56 20.99 -7.67 12.36
C THR A 56 22.37 -7.24 12.86
N SER A 57 23.09 -6.43 12.09
CA SER A 57 24.44 -5.95 12.45
C SER A 57 24.35 -4.69 13.29
N PHE A 58 25.17 -4.61 14.34
CA PHE A 58 25.39 -3.39 15.13
C PHE A 58 26.35 -2.40 14.43
N GLU A 59 26.91 -2.77 13.29
CA GLU A 59 27.76 -1.90 12.48
C GLU A 59 26.91 -1.20 11.44
N GLU A 60 26.84 0.14 11.51
CA GLU A 60 26.23 0.95 10.46
C GLU A 60 27.03 0.75 9.16
N VAL A 61 26.45 0.06 8.19
CA VAL A 61 27.02 0.01 6.83
C VAL A 61 26.73 1.36 6.19
N PRO A 62 27.74 2.20 5.94
CA PRO A 62 27.54 3.51 5.37
C PRO A 62 26.90 3.40 3.98
N GLY A 63 25.71 3.98 3.80
CA GLY A 63 25.18 4.31 2.48
C GLY A 63 23.89 3.63 2.02
N ALA A 64 23.29 2.70 2.74
CA ALA A 64 22.02 2.10 2.32
C ALA A 64 20.90 2.42 3.32
N VAL A 65 20.27 3.58 3.16
CA VAL A 65 18.99 3.87 3.80
C VAL A 65 17.90 3.41 2.82
N LEU A 66 17.19 2.33 3.19
CA LEU A 66 16.00 1.93 2.45
C LEU A 66 14.84 2.85 2.88
N LEU A 67 14.36 3.67 1.96
CA LEU A 67 13.14 4.45 2.13
C LEU A 67 12.06 3.76 1.31
N ASP A 68 11.17 3.09 2.00
CA ASP A 68 10.00 2.49 1.35
C ASP A 68 8.88 3.51 1.18
N VAL A 69 7.98 3.27 0.22
CA VAL A 69 6.88 4.16 -0.12
C VAL A 69 5.60 3.37 -0.37
N THR A 70 4.46 4.02 -0.16
CA THR A 70 3.16 3.43 -0.49
C THR A 70 3.05 3.16 -2.00
N PRO A 71 2.69 1.93 -2.43
CA PRO A 71 2.58 1.60 -3.86
C PRO A 71 1.35 2.22 -4.51
N GLN A 72 0.28 2.40 -3.74
CA GLN A 72 -1.00 2.95 -4.20
C GLN A 72 -1.60 3.88 -3.15
N THR A 73 -2.54 4.73 -3.60
CA THR A 73 -3.30 5.64 -2.73
C THR A 73 -4.25 4.86 -1.83
N LEU A 74 -4.25 5.21 -0.54
CA LEU A 74 -5.20 4.70 0.46
C LEU A 74 -6.25 5.76 0.79
N GLY A 75 -7.50 5.33 0.89
CA GLY A 75 -8.60 6.23 1.18
C GLY A 75 -9.83 5.51 1.72
N ILE A 76 -10.86 6.26 2.02
CA ILE A 76 -12.15 5.73 2.46
C ILE A 76 -13.29 6.17 1.54
N ARG A 77 -14.33 5.33 1.46
CA ARG A 77 -15.54 5.68 0.74
C ARG A 77 -16.31 6.76 1.47
N THR A 78 -16.77 7.73 0.70
CA THR A 78 -17.62 8.83 1.15
C THR A 78 -18.98 8.82 0.46
N VAL A 79 -19.84 9.79 0.80
CA VAL A 79 -21.16 9.97 0.20
C VAL A 79 -21.05 10.05 -1.32
N GLY A 80 -21.96 9.35 -2.02
CA GLY A 80 -21.96 9.30 -3.49
C GLY A 80 -21.03 8.23 -4.09
N GLY A 81 -20.35 7.42 -3.25
CA GLY A 81 -19.49 6.34 -3.74
C GLY A 81 -18.09 6.79 -4.15
N PHE A 82 -17.71 8.02 -3.81
CA PHE A 82 -16.37 8.54 -4.05
C PHE A 82 -15.38 8.06 -3.00
N VAL A 83 -14.11 7.98 -3.37
CA VAL A 83 -13.01 7.72 -2.44
C VAL A 83 -12.34 9.05 -2.07
N GLU A 84 -12.29 9.32 -0.78
CA GLU A 84 -11.49 10.40 -0.22
C GLU A 84 -10.10 9.85 0.14
N SER A 85 -9.09 10.36 -0.54
CA SER A 85 -7.69 9.98 -0.32
C SER A 85 -7.18 10.53 1.02
N LEU A 86 -6.52 9.67 1.81
CA LEU A 86 -5.83 10.04 3.04
C LEU A 86 -4.31 9.92 2.90
N ILE A 87 -3.81 8.82 2.33
CA ILE A 87 -2.37 8.63 2.06
C ILE A 87 -2.19 8.44 0.57
N PRO A 88 -1.61 9.41 -0.16
CA PRO A 88 -1.31 9.27 -1.58
C PRO A 88 -0.26 8.18 -1.85
N ARG A 89 -0.29 7.61 -3.06
CA ARG A 89 0.80 6.75 -3.56
C ARG A 89 2.15 7.49 -3.49
N ASN A 90 3.23 6.74 -3.37
CA ASN A 90 4.60 7.25 -3.24
C ASN A 90 4.83 8.10 -1.98
N THR A 91 4.00 7.95 -0.94
CA THR A 91 4.26 8.56 0.36
C THR A 91 5.29 7.72 1.11
N PRO A 92 6.40 8.30 1.60
CA PRO A 92 7.38 7.57 2.41
C PRO A 92 6.75 6.97 3.67
N ILE A 93 7.16 5.75 4.03
CA ILE A 93 6.75 5.07 5.26
C ILE A 93 7.94 4.98 6.24
N PRO A 94 7.70 4.97 7.57
CA PRO A 94 6.40 5.04 8.22
C PRO A 94 5.71 6.40 8.07
N THR A 95 4.35 6.41 8.06
CA THR A 95 3.57 7.64 7.89
C THR A 95 2.23 7.55 8.61
N GLU A 96 1.67 8.71 8.96
CA GLU A 96 0.33 8.83 9.53
C GLU A 96 -0.41 10.00 8.89
N ALA A 97 -1.68 9.79 8.54
CA ALA A 97 -2.56 10.85 8.05
C ALA A 97 -3.98 10.66 8.60
N GLY A 98 -4.63 11.75 8.96
CA GLY A 98 -5.99 11.71 9.48
C GLY A 98 -6.86 12.82 8.95
N LYS A 99 -8.16 12.53 8.82
CA LYS A 99 -9.18 13.49 8.39
C LYS A 99 -10.44 13.37 9.23
N ILE A 100 -11.14 14.48 9.42
CA ILE A 100 -12.41 14.53 10.15
C ILE A 100 -13.55 14.43 9.12
N PHE A 101 -14.46 13.51 9.39
CA PHE A 101 -15.69 13.30 8.64
C PHE A 101 -16.89 13.62 9.52
N HIS A 102 -18.02 13.92 8.89
CA HIS A 102 -19.24 14.30 9.57
C HIS A 102 -20.37 13.32 9.22
N THR A 103 -21.33 13.18 10.11
CA THR A 103 -22.53 12.37 9.85
C THR A 103 -23.30 12.88 8.63
N ALA A 104 -23.77 11.94 7.80
CA ALA A 104 -24.49 12.24 6.55
C ALA A 104 -26.01 12.35 6.74
N HIS A 105 -26.54 11.83 7.86
CA HIS A 105 -27.96 11.75 8.16
C HIS A 105 -28.27 12.23 9.57
N ASP A 106 -29.49 12.70 9.79
CA ASP A 106 -29.98 13.04 11.13
C ASP A 106 -30.11 11.77 11.98
N ASN A 107 -29.72 11.89 13.26
CA ASN A 107 -29.73 10.80 14.24
C ASN A 107 -28.97 9.54 13.79
N GLN A 108 -27.92 9.73 13.00
CA GLN A 108 -27.06 8.62 12.58
C GLN A 108 -26.29 8.07 13.82
N ASN A 109 -26.54 6.80 14.16
CA ASN A 109 -25.98 6.14 15.34
C ASN A 109 -24.72 5.32 15.06
N GLU A 110 -24.37 5.14 13.79
CA GLU A 110 -23.18 4.42 13.35
C GLU A 110 -22.57 5.00 12.08
N VAL A 111 -21.28 4.79 11.90
CA VAL A 111 -20.56 5.11 10.66
C VAL A 111 -19.84 3.84 10.19
N ARG A 112 -20.10 3.48 8.94
CA ARG A 112 -19.43 2.39 8.24
C ARG A 112 -18.24 2.94 7.50
N ILE A 113 -17.04 2.46 7.83
CA ILE A 113 -15.79 2.86 7.22
C ILE A 113 -15.36 1.73 6.29
N GLN A 114 -15.33 2.03 4.98
CA GLN A 114 -14.81 1.13 3.95
C GLN A 114 -13.48 1.68 3.46
N VAL A 115 -12.42 0.88 3.60
CA VAL A 115 -11.05 1.25 3.22
C VAL A 115 -10.75 0.73 1.83
N PHE A 116 -10.28 1.62 0.97
CA PHE A 116 -9.95 1.31 -0.42
C PHE A 116 -8.52 1.65 -0.75
N GLN A 117 -7.97 0.88 -1.69
CA GLN A 117 -6.67 1.09 -2.31
C GLN A 117 -6.85 1.27 -3.81
N GLY A 118 -6.21 2.29 -4.40
CA GLY A 118 -6.25 2.56 -5.84
C GLY A 118 -6.28 4.04 -6.17
N GLU A 119 -6.27 4.34 -7.47
CA GLU A 119 -6.14 5.71 -8.01
C GLU A 119 -7.46 6.27 -8.56
N SER A 120 -8.54 5.46 -8.61
CA SER A 120 -9.83 5.92 -9.10
C SER A 120 -10.55 6.78 -8.05
N ARG A 121 -11.31 7.76 -8.53
CA ARG A 121 -12.21 8.55 -7.68
C ARG A 121 -13.43 7.77 -7.21
N MET A 122 -13.80 6.71 -7.94
CA MET A 122 -14.96 5.88 -7.63
C MET A 122 -14.51 4.65 -6.82
N ALA A 123 -15.21 4.35 -5.74
CA ALA A 123 -14.91 3.21 -4.89
C ALA A 123 -15.03 1.87 -5.63
N THR A 124 -15.96 1.78 -6.59
CA THR A 124 -16.19 0.57 -7.42
C THR A 124 -15.00 0.18 -8.29
N ASP A 125 -14.12 1.12 -8.59
CA ASP A 125 -12.97 0.93 -9.48
C ASP A 125 -11.65 0.77 -8.70
N ASN A 126 -11.75 0.70 -7.37
CA ASN A 126 -10.64 0.50 -6.45
C ASN A 126 -10.80 -0.81 -5.70
N GLU A 127 -9.72 -1.31 -5.15
CA GLU A 127 -9.70 -2.51 -4.32
C GLU A 127 -10.20 -2.21 -2.91
N LEU A 128 -11.17 -3.00 -2.42
CA LEU A 128 -11.65 -2.92 -1.05
C LEU A 128 -10.69 -3.73 -0.15
N LEU A 129 -9.99 -3.04 0.74
CA LEU A 129 -9.08 -3.69 1.69
C LEU A 129 -9.80 -4.18 2.95
N GLY A 130 -10.92 -3.56 3.31
CA GLY A 130 -11.70 -3.97 4.46
C GLY A 130 -12.76 -2.97 4.87
N GLU A 131 -13.59 -3.40 5.82
CA GLU A 131 -14.72 -2.62 6.33
C GLU A 131 -14.88 -2.82 7.83
N PHE A 132 -15.19 -1.73 8.55
CA PHE A 132 -15.55 -1.78 9.96
C PHE A 132 -16.58 -0.71 10.32
N VAL A 133 -17.21 -0.86 11.48
CA VAL A 133 -18.31 0.01 11.92
C VAL A 133 -17.98 0.64 13.26
N LEU A 134 -18.06 1.96 13.32
CA LEU A 134 -18.07 2.72 14.57
C LEU A 134 -19.51 3.00 14.95
N SER A 135 -20.00 2.35 16.02
CA SER A 135 -21.36 2.46 16.50
C SER A 135 -21.48 3.23 17.83
N GLY A 136 -22.69 3.60 18.18
CA GLY A 136 -23.00 4.29 19.44
C GLY A 136 -22.69 5.79 19.41
N LEU A 137 -22.81 6.40 18.24
CA LEU A 137 -22.78 7.85 18.08
C LEU A 137 -24.01 8.47 18.74
N ARG A 138 -23.88 9.68 19.29
CA ARG A 138 -25.02 10.39 19.86
C ARG A 138 -26.03 10.78 18.78
N PRO A 139 -27.35 10.79 19.09
CA PRO A 139 -28.35 11.38 18.19
C PRO A 139 -28.08 12.88 18.02
N ALA A 140 -27.98 13.32 16.77
CA ALA A 140 -27.76 14.73 16.43
C ALA A 140 -28.20 15.00 14.98
N PRO A 141 -28.45 16.26 14.59
CA PRO A 141 -28.58 16.64 13.20
C PRO A 141 -27.37 16.25 12.37
N ARG A 142 -27.60 15.99 11.08
CA ARG A 142 -26.54 15.69 10.13
C ARG A 142 -25.44 16.75 10.18
N GLY A 143 -24.19 16.32 10.12
CA GLY A 143 -23.02 17.20 10.08
C GLY A 143 -22.50 17.64 11.46
N GLU A 144 -23.24 17.36 12.56
CA GLU A 144 -22.79 17.76 13.91
C GLU A 144 -21.79 16.78 14.51
N VAL A 145 -22.03 15.46 14.39
CA VAL A 145 -21.11 14.47 14.96
C VAL A 145 -19.89 14.35 14.08
N GLN A 146 -18.73 14.43 14.72
CA GLN A 146 -17.43 14.40 14.07
C GLN A 146 -16.71 13.08 14.36
N VAL A 147 -16.30 12.40 13.29
CA VAL A 147 -15.51 11.18 13.36
C VAL A 147 -14.15 11.42 12.70
N ARG A 148 -13.07 11.26 13.46
CA ARG A 148 -11.71 11.29 12.91
C ARG A 148 -11.34 9.90 12.43
N VAL A 149 -10.98 9.79 11.17
CA VAL A 149 -10.38 8.58 10.60
C VAL A 149 -8.89 8.84 10.40
N THR A 150 -8.07 7.97 10.96
CA THR A 150 -6.60 8.04 10.90
C THR A 150 -6.06 6.76 10.29
N PHE A 151 -5.16 6.91 9.34
CA PHE A 151 -4.36 5.84 8.74
C PHE A 151 -2.94 5.97 9.26
N ALA A 152 -2.39 4.92 9.81
CA ALA A 152 -1.00 4.82 10.19
C ALA A 152 -0.38 3.63 9.47
N ILE A 153 0.75 3.83 8.79
CA ILE A 153 1.53 2.78 8.14
C ILE A 153 2.86 2.71 8.87
N ASP A 154 3.20 1.54 9.38
CA ASP A 154 4.48 1.32 10.05
C ASP A 154 5.64 1.04 9.06
N ALA A 155 6.82 0.77 9.60
CA ALA A 155 8.01 0.46 8.82
C ALA A 155 7.92 -0.88 8.07
N ASP A 156 7.04 -1.78 8.50
CA ASP A 156 6.80 -3.08 7.89
C ASP A 156 5.70 -3.03 6.82
N GLY A 157 5.09 -1.85 6.62
CA GLY A 157 4.02 -1.65 5.64
C GLY A 157 2.63 -2.06 6.13
N ILE A 158 2.48 -2.39 7.42
CA ILE A 158 1.18 -2.72 8.01
C ILE A 158 0.36 -1.45 8.16
N VAL A 159 -0.86 -1.47 7.65
CA VAL A 159 -1.79 -0.34 7.70
C VAL A 159 -2.75 -0.51 8.88
N LYS A 160 -2.70 0.41 9.83
CA LYS A 160 -3.69 0.54 10.89
C LYS A 160 -4.66 1.65 10.57
N VAL A 161 -5.96 1.36 10.55
CA VAL A 161 -7.01 2.36 10.38
C VAL A 161 -7.80 2.49 11.66
N THR A 162 -7.88 3.72 12.18
CA THR A 162 -8.61 4.04 13.41
C THR A 162 -9.74 5.01 13.10
N ALA A 163 -10.96 4.70 13.51
CA ALA A 163 -12.07 5.64 13.52
C ALA A 163 -12.41 6.04 14.95
N LYS A 164 -12.41 7.34 15.24
CA LYS A 164 -12.66 7.89 16.58
C LYS A 164 -13.78 8.92 16.55
N ASP A 165 -14.82 8.70 17.36
CA ASP A 165 -15.82 9.71 17.67
C ASP A 165 -15.20 10.78 18.57
N LEU A 166 -15.22 12.04 18.12
CA LEU A 166 -14.59 13.14 18.85
C LEU A 166 -15.40 13.62 20.06
N ASP A 167 -16.71 13.33 20.08
CA ASP A 167 -17.59 13.72 21.20
C ASP A 167 -17.47 12.73 22.36
N SER A 168 -17.57 11.44 22.10
CA SER A 168 -17.52 10.39 23.14
C SER A 168 -16.12 9.85 23.42
N GLY A 169 -15.19 10.07 22.51
CA GLY A 169 -13.85 9.50 22.57
C GLY A 169 -13.78 8.00 22.18
N ARG A 170 -14.91 7.37 21.82
CA ARG A 170 -14.91 5.99 21.35
C ARG A 170 -14.08 5.84 20.09
N ALA A 171 -13.33 4.75 20.02
CA ALA A 171 -12.54 4.41 18.86
C ALA A 171 -12.70 2.93 18.52
N VAL A 172 -12.59 2.62 17.22
CA VAL A 172 -12.50 1.27 16.68
C VAL A 172 -11.33 1.24 15.72
N ASP A 173 -10.53 0.19 15.79
CA ASP A 173 -9.35 0.00 14.96
C ASP A 173 -9.56 -1.20 14.02
N MET A 174 -8.92 -1.12 12.85
CA MET A 174 -8.73 -2.25 11.94
C MET A 174 -7.27 -2.30 11.52
N LEU A 175 -6.68 -3.49 11.54
CA LEU A 175 -5.37 -3.76 10.96
C LEU A 175 -5.57 -4.39 9.58
N ILE A 176 -4.84 -3.88 8.61
CA ILE A 176 -4.79 -4.40 7.25
C ILE A 176 -3.35 -4.81 7.01
N GLU A 177 -3.09 -6.09 7.00
CA GLU A 177 -1.82 -6.63 6.53
C GLU A 177 -1.85 -6.63 5.00
N ALA A 178 -0.71 -6.35 4.37
CA ALA A 178 -0.57 -6.54 2.93
C ALA A 178 -0.68 -8.06 2.65
N SER A 179 -1.91 -8.56 2.53
CA SER A 179 -2.12 -9.93 2.12
C SER A 179 -1.66 -10.05 0.67
N SER A 180 -0.82 -11.03 0.37
CA SER A 180 -0.77 -11.59 -0.97
C SER A 180 -2.23 -11.88 -1.37
N ASN A 181 -2.68 -11.40 -2.53
CA ASN A 181 -4.07 -11.49 -3.02
C ASN A 181 -4.62 -12.93 -3.19
N LEU A 182 -4.02 -13.91 -2.52
CA LEU A 182 -4.38 -15.29 -2.55
C LEU A 182 -4.87 -15.69 -1.15
N SER A 183 -6.13 -16.07 -1.06
CA SER A 183 -6.67 -16.69 0.14
C SER A 183 -5.96 -18.04 0.42
N GLU A 184 -5.94 -18.48 1.67
CA GLU A 184 -5.36 -19.80 2.01
C GLU A 184 -6.01 -20.94 1.21
N ASP A 185 -7.29 -20.81 0.86
CA ASP A 185 -8.02 -21.78 0.04
C ASP A 185 -7.51 -21.79 -1.42
N GLU A 186 -7.27 -20.62 -2.00
CA GLU A 186 -6.69 -20.49 -3.34
C GLU A 186 -5.25 -21.01 -3.39
N ILE A 187 -4.46 -20.78 -2.33
CA ILE A 187 -3.11 -21.32 -2.21
C ILE A 187 -3.14 -22.85 -2.08
N GLN A 188 -4.14 -23.40 -1.43
CA GLN A 188 -4.32 -24.86 -1.34
C GLN A 188 -4.76 -25.48 -2.65
N GLU A 189 -5.67 -24.83 -3.41
CA GLU A 189 -6.08 -25.28 -4.73
C GLU A 189 -4.91 -25.29 -5.72
N MET A 190 -4.04 -24.27 -5.70
CA MET A 190 -2.84 -24.20 -6.54
C MET A 190 -1.83 -25.32 -6.27
N LYS A 191 -1.79 -25.87 -5.05
CA LYS A 191 -0.86 -26.98 -4.70
C LYS A 191 -1.25 -28.33 -5.30
N PHE A 192 -2.49 -28.50 -5.75
CA PHE A 192 -2.98 -29.78 -6.26
C PHE A 192 -2.99 -29.89 -7.79
N ASP A 193 -3.04 -28.77 -8.53
CA ASP A 193 -3.12 -28.80 -9.99
C ASP A 193 -1.76 -28.87 -10.70
N ASP A 194 -0.65 -28.61 -10.01
CA ASP A 194 0.69 -28.57 -10.63
C ASP A 194 1.51 -29.87 -10.47
N LEU A 195 0.95 -30.92 -9.91
CA LEU A 195 1.58 -32.25 -9.77
C LEU A 195 0.92 -33.29 -10.69
N GLY A 196 0.64 -32.89 -11.94
CA GLY A 196 0.30 -33.82 -12.99
C GLY A 196 1.53 -34.63 -13.41
N PHE A 197 1.78 -35.80 -12.77
CA PHE A 197 2.54 -36.92 -13.30
C PHE A 197 1.60 -38.04 -13.66
#